data_8e2389a0e66b51e4c753128828317365
#
_entry.id   8e2389a0e66b51e4c753128828317365
#
_cell.length_a   1.000
_cell.length_b   1.000
_cell.length_c   1.000
_cell.angle_alpha   90.00
_cell.angle_beta   90.00
_cell.angle_gamma   90.00
#
_symmetry.space_group_name_H-M   'P 1'
#
loop_
_entity.id
_entity.type
_entity.pdbx_description
1 polymer ?
#
loop_
_entity_poly.entity_id
_entity_poly.type
_entity_poly.pdbx_seq_one_letter_code
_entity_poly.pdbx_strand_id
1 'polypeptide(L)'
;MFGVPGAGKSTGAAFVFAKLKMMGINAELISEFAKDKVWEENKTVFENQAYIFGKQSFRQSRCDGKVDVLITDSPLPLSIMYNKDKRLTENFNLSVMDVFNSYDNINFLITRVKPYNPKGRHQTEAESDALGVEVINLLKTRDIAYETVPGCVDGYQCIISKIIDKLGII
;
A
#
# COMPACT_ATOMS: atom_id res chain seq x y z
N MET A 1 3.41 0.47 -1.53
CA MET A 1 3.16 1.71 -2.31
C MET A 1 2.09 2.52 -1.61
N PHE A 2 2.43 3.72 -1.15
CA PHE A 2 1.52 4.72 -0.59
C PHE A 2 1.00 5.65 -1.69
N GLY A 3 -0.05 6.42 -1.41
CA GLY A 3 -0.59 7.43 -2.32
C GLY A 3 -2.12 7.49 -2.28
N VAL A 4 -2.66 8.52 -2.88
CA VAL A 4 -4.11 8.79 -2.91
C VAL A 4 -4.90 7.81 -3.78
N PRO A 5 -6.22 7.69 -3.59
CA PRO A 5 -7.08 7.01 -4.55
C PRO A 5 -6.88 7.60 -5.96
N GLY A 6 -6.71 6.73 -6.95
CA GLY A 6 -6.48 7.18 -8.33
C GLY A 6 -5.05 7.55 -8.70
N ALA A 7 -4.08 7.50 -7.79
CA ALA A 7 -2.68 7.79 -8.09
C ALA A 7 -1.99 6.72 -8.97
N GLY A 8 -2.60 5.55 -9.16
CA GLY A 8 -2.00 4.48 -9.98
C GLY A 8 -1.32 3.38 -9.17
N LYS A 9 -1.51 3.32 -7.84
CA LYS A 9 -0.90 2.30 -6.97
C LYS A 9 -1.15 0.87 -7.45
N SER A 10 -2.40 0.46 -7.64
CA SER A 10 -2.75 -0.91 -8.05
C SER A 10 -2.21 -1.24 -9.44
N THR A 11 -2.24 -0.27 -10.36
CA THR A 11 -1.64 -0.42 -11.70
C THR A 11 -0.13 -0.59 -11.59
N GLY A 12 0.52 0.24 -10.77
CA GLY A 12 1.96 0.15 -10.53
C GLY A 12 2.36 -1.14 -9.87
N ALA A 13 1.61 -1.58 -8.85
CA ALA A 13 1.87 -2.84 -8.17
C ALA A 13 1.77 -4.04 -9.13
N ALA A 14 0.74 -4.07 -9.98
CA ALA A 14 0.58 -5.11 -11.00
C ALA A 14 1.70 -5.05 -12.06
N PHE A 15 2.09 -3.85 -12.51
CA PHE A 15 3.17 -3.67 -13.48
C PHE A 15 4.51 -4.15 -12.92
N VAL A 16 4.87 -3.71 -11.71
CA VAL A 16 6.11 -4.10 -11.03
C VAL A 16 6.14 -5.61 -10.81
N PHE A 17 5.06 -6.20 -10.31
CA PHE A 17 4.91 -7.63 -10.13
C PHE A 17 5.17 -8.41 -11.42
N ALA A 18 4.46 -8.04 -12.51
CA ALA A 18 4.60 -8.71 -13.78
C ALA A 18 6.04 -8.63 -14.32
N LYS A 19 6.69 -7.47 -14.20
CA LYS A 19 8.07 -7.27 -14.65
C LYS A 19 9.07 -8.10 -13.85
N LEU A 20 8.98 -8.11 -12.52
CA LEU A 20 9.85 -8.92 -11.67
C LEU A 20 9.70 -10.41 -11.98
N LYS A 21 8.46 -10.90 -12.17
CA LYS A 21 8.22 -12.30 -12.59
C LYS A 21 8.84 -12.63 -13.93
N MET A 22 8.74 -11.74 -14.92
CA MET A 22 9.38 -11.90 -16.24
C MET A 22 10.91 -11.94 -16.16
N MET A 23 11.49 -11.29 -15.16
CA MET A 23 12.94 -11.31 -14.88
C MET A 23 13.37 -12.54 -14.06
N GLY A 24 12.46 -13.44 -13.72
CA GLY A 24 12.75 -14.64 -12.93
C GLY A 24 12.83 -14.41 -11.41
N ILE A 25 12.51 -13.19 -10.94
CA ILE A 25 12.49 -12.86 -9.51
C ILE A 25 11.24 -13.46 -8.88
N ASN A 26 11.40 -14.15 -7.75
CA ASN A 26 10.29 -14.72 -7.01
C ASN A 26 9.54 -13.63 -6.24
N ALA A 27 8.55 -13.05 -6.88
CA ALA A 27 7.73 -11.97 -6.34
C ALA A 27 6.27 -12.40 -6.13
N GLU A 28 5.58 -11.80 -5.16
CA GLU A 28 4.15 -11.97 -4.91
C GLU A 28 3.44 -10.63 -4.79
N LEU A 29 2.25 -10.53 -5.39
CA LEU A 29 1.40 -9.35 -5.32
C LEU A 29 0.33 -9.53 -4.24
N ILE A 30 0.39 -8.69 -3.21
CA ILE A 30 -0.57 -8.69 -2.12
C ILE A 30 -1.64 -7.62 -2.38
N SER A 31 -2.81 -8.07 -2.81
CA SER A 31 -3.94 -7.20 -3.08
C SER A 31 -4.55 -6.61 -1.80
N GLU A 32 -5.18 -5.46 -1.93
CA GLU A 32 -5.90 -4.79 -0.86
C GLU A 32 -7.13 -5.60 -0.41
N PHE A 33 -7.18 -6.00 0.88
CA PHE A 33 -8.34 -6.71 1.43
C PHE A 33 -9.59 -5.84 1.45
N ALA A 34 -9.45 -4.56 1.83
CA ALA A 34 -10.58 -3.64 1.94
C ALA A 34 -11.32 -3.46 0.59
N LYS A 35 -10.59 -3.51 -0.53
CA LYS A 35 -11.16 -3.40 -1.87
C LYS A 35 -12.14 -4.55 -2.20
N ASP A 36 -11.85 -5.78 -1.73
CA ASP A 36 -12.77 -6.91 -1.93
C ASP A 36 -14.11 -6.61 -1.24
N LYS A 37 -14.06 -5.98 -0.05
CA LYS A 37 -15.24 -5.63 0.75
C LYS A 37 -16.05 -4.48 0.16
N VAL A 38 -15.41 -3.60 -0.61
CA VAL A 38 -16.10 -2.59 -1.42
C VAL A 38 -16.96 -3.25 -2.50
N TRP A 39 -16.40 -4.22 -3.23
CA TRP A 39 -17.15 -4.96 -4.25
C TRP A 39 -18.26 -5.84 -3.67
N GLU A 40 -18.09 -6.34 -2.45
CA GLU A 40 -19.10 -7.11 -1.72
C GLU A 40 -20.18 -6.21 -1.08
N GLU A 41 -20.06 -4.87 -1.21
CA GLU A 41 -20.94 -3.87 -0.57
C GLU A 41 -21.05 -4.01 0.96
N ASN A 42 -20.04 -4.63 1.58
CA ASN A 42 -20.00 -4.92 3.02
C ASN A 42 -19.51 -3.71 3.82
N LYS A 43 -20.41 -2.79 4.13
CA LYS A 43 -20.06 -1.55 4.86
C LYS A 43 -19.65 -1.78 6.31
N THR A 44 -20.21 -2.78 6.98
CA THR A 44 -19.94 -3.08 8.40
C THR A 44 -18.48 -3.42 8.66
N VAL A 45 -17.78 -4.03 7.70
CA VAL A 45 -16.36 -4.36 7.82
C VAL A 45 -15.50 -3.13 8.04
N PHE A 46 -15.87 -1.98 7.43
CA PHE A 46 -15.09 -0.74 7.54
C PHE A 46 -15.18 -0.07 8.92
N GLU A 47 -16.09 -0.53 9.79
CA GLU A 47 -16.19 -0.10 11.19
C GLU A 47 -15.21 -0.87 12.11
N ASN A 48 -14.60 -1.96 11.59
CA ASN A 48 -13.66 -2.80 12.35
C ASN A 48 -12.27 -2.78 11.72
N GLN A 49 -11.49 -1.74 12.04
CA GLN A 49 -10.15 -1.57 11.48
C GLN A 49 -9.16 -2.65 11.95
N ALA A 50 -9.33 -3.20 13.15
CA ALA A 50 -8.51 -4.31 13.62
C ALA A 50 -8.67 -5.57 12.75
N TYR A 51 -9.91 -5.85 12.30
CA TYR A 51 -10.17 -6.95 11.37
C TYR A 51 -9.53 -6.72 9.99
N ILE A 52 -9.67 -5.51 9.44
CA ILE A 52 -9.06 -5.15 8.14
C ILE A 52 -7.55 -5.29 8.23
N PHE A 53 -6.92 -4.73 9.28
CA PHE A 53 -5.49 -4.86 9.52
C PHE A 53 -5.06 -6.32 9.62
N GLY A 54 -5.75 -7.13 10.44
CA GLY A 54 -5.44 -8.55 10.62
C GLY A 54 -5.51 -9.34 9.31
N LYS A 55 -6.51 -9.05 8.45
CA LYS A 55 -6.64 -9.70 7.13
C LYS A 55 -5.55 -9.27 6.16
N GLN A 56 -5.20 -7.98 6.13
CA GLN A 56 -4.13 -7.48 5.27
C GLN A 56 -2.77 -8.01 5.73
N SER A 57 -2.50 -8.01 7.04
CA SER A 57 -1.29 -8.58 7.64
C SER A 57 -1.17 -10.08 7.33
N PHE A 58 -2.25 -10.85 7.48
CA PHE A 58 -2.25 -12.27 7.14
C PHE A 58 -1.93 -12.52 5.67
N ARG A 59 -2.45 -11.70 4.74
CA ARG A 59 -2.12 -11.81 3.30
C ARG A 59 -0.62 -11.65 3.04
N GLN A 60 0.08 -10.81 3.81
CA GLN A 60 1.52 -10.60 3.69
C GLN A 60 2.30 -11.74 4.37
N SER A 61 1.99 -12.05 5.62
CA SER A 61 2.75 -13.02 6.43
C SER A 61 2.77 -14.44 5.85
N ARG A 62 1.71 -14.85 5.13
CA ARG A 62 1.68 -16.17 4.49
C ARG A 62 2.75 -16.38 3.42
N CYS A 63 3.30 -15.29 2.87
CA CYS A 63 4.34 -15.31 1.82
C CYS A 63 5.72 -14.91 2.39
N ASP A 64 5.79 -14.47 3.64
CA ASP A 64 7.02 -14.07 4.31
C ASP A 64 8.02 -15.24 4.38
N GLY A 65 9.29 -14.95 4.07
CA GLY A 65 10.35 -15.97 3.98
C GLY A 65 10.21 -16.98 2.82
N LYS A 66 9.21 -16.81 1.93
CA LYS A 66 8.95 -17.72 0.80
C LYS A 66 9.19 -17.09 -0.56
N VAL A 67 9.27 -15.77 -0.62
CA VAL A 67 9.49 -15.00 -1.84
C VAL A 67 10.56 -13.94 -1.59
N ASP A 68 11.20 -13.48 -2.66
CA ASP A 68 12.23 -12.44 -2.57
C ASP A 68 11.60 -11.04 -2.38
N VAL A 69 10.41 -10.82 -2.96
CA VAL A 69 9.73 -9.52 -2.96
C VAL A 69 8.23 -9.67 -2.73
N LEU A 70 7.72 -8.95 -1.73
CA LEU A 70 6.28 -8.72 -1.55
C LEU A 70 5.92 -7.32 -2.07
N ILE A 71 4.95 -7.23 -2.96
CA ILE A 71 4.49 -5.96 -3.52
C ILE A 71 3.07 -5.71 -3.02
N THR A 72 2.81 -4.55 -2.44
CA THR A 72 1.46 -4.18 -2.02
C THR A 72 1.14 -2.73 -2.37
N ASP A 73 -0.11 -2.49 -2.76
CA ASP A 73 -0.72 -1.16 -2.93
C ASP A 73 -1.54 -0.72 -1.69
N SER A 74 -1.53 -1.56 -0.64
CA SER A 74 -2.19 -1.30 0.65
C SER A 74 -1.24 -1.58 1.82
N PRO A 75 -0.26 -0.68 2.08
CA PRO A 75 0.68 -0.83 3.19
C PRO A 75 -0.04 -0.81 4.54
N LEU A 76 0.42 -1.65 5.47
CA LEU A 76 -0.19 -1.82 6.80
C LEU A 76 -0.41 -0.50 7.57
N PRO A 77 0.50 0.50 7.53
CA PRO A 77 0.31 1.76 8.25
C PRO A 77 -0.94 2.55 7.82
N LEU A 78 -1.50 2.31 6.64
CA LEU A 78 -2.78 2.92 6.25
C LEU A 78 -3.92 2.54 7.21
N SER A 79 -3.82 1.41 7.92
CA SER A 79 -4.78 1.03 8.96
C SER A 79 -4.85 2.04 10.12
N ILE A 80 -3.77 2.76 10.39
CA ILE A 80 -3.74 3.83 11.39
C ILE A 80 -4.60 5.02 10.90
N MET A 81 -4.40 5.43 9.65
CA MET A 81 -5.09 6.56 9.04
C MET A 81 -6.60 6.31 8.89
N TYR A 82 -6.98 5.10 8.48
CA TYR A 82 -8.39 4.74 8.28
C TYR A 82 -9.12 4.31 9.55
N ASN A 83 -8.43 4.22 10.70
CA ASN A 83 -9.06 3.82 11.95
C ASN A 83 -10.06 4.87 12.45
N LYS A 84 -11.34 4.49 12.50
CA LYS A 84 -12.45 5.26 13.08
C LYS A 84 -12.97 4.63 14.37
N ASP A 85 -12.49 3.45 14.76
CA ASP A 85 -12.90 2.74 15.97
C ASP A 85 -12.22 3.36 17.19
N LYS A 86 -13.01 4.08 17.99
CA LYS A 86 -12.53 4.76 19.20
C LYS A 86 -12.04 3.80 20.30
N ARG A 87 -12.32 2.50 20.19
CA ARG A 87 -11.80 1.47 21.09
C ARG A 87 -10.35 1.13 20.82
N LEU A 88 -9.87 1.39 19.59
CA LEU A 88 -8.48 1.19 19.16
C LEU A 88 -7.66 2.42 19.55
N THR A 89 -6.79 2.25 20.52
CA THR A 89 -5.91 3.30 21.07
C THR A 89 -4.58 3.34 20.34
N GLU A 90 -3.63 4.16 20.83
CA GLU A 90 -2.27 4.21 20.30
C GLU A 90 -1.55 2.84 20.35
N ASN A 91 -1.93 1.95 21.25
CA ASN A 91 -1.38 0.59 21.28
C ASN A 91 -1.69 -0.19 20.00
N PHE A 92 -2.85 0.04 19.38
CA PHE A 92 -3.14 -0.51 18.05
C PHE A 92 -2.19 0.05 16.99
N ASN A 93 -1.95 1.35 17.00
CA ASN A 93 -1.05 1.99 16.05
C ASN A 93 0.39 1.47 16.22
N LEU A 94 0.85 1.31 17.45
CA LEU A 94 2.16 0.71 17.74
C LEU A 94 2.24 -0.73 17.21
N SER A 95 1.20 -1.55 17.44
CA SER A 95 1.16 -2.93 16.92
C SER A 95 1.19 -2.97 15.39
N VAL A 96 0.51 -2.04 14.71
CA VAL A 96 0.58 -1.91 13.25
C VAL A 96 2.00 -1.61 12.80
N MET A 97 2.69 -0.68 13.49
CA MET A 97 4.07 -0.31 13.17
C MET A 97 5.06 -1.43 13.49
N ASP A 98 4.87 -2.17 14.58
CA ASP A 98 5.71 -3.34 14.92
C ASP A 98 5.68 -4.38 13.80
N VAL A 99 4.47 -4.72 13.31
CA VAL A 99 4.32 -5.67 12.19
C VAL A 99 4.90 -5.08 10.89
N PHE A 100 4.67 -3.80 10.61
CA PHE A 100 5.22 -3.16 9.41
C PHE A 100 6.74 -3.12 9.43
N ASN A 101 7.35 -2.78 10.56
CA ASN A 101 8.80 -2.69 10.72
C ASN A 101 9.51 -4.05 10.81
N SER A 102 8.76 -5.15 10.98
CA SER A 102 9.34 -6.51 10.91
C SER A 102 9.76 -6.90 9.49
N TYR A 103 9.28 -6.20 8.47
CA TYR A 103 9.68 -6.38 7.08
C TYR A 103 10.80 -5.41 6.69
N ASP A 104 11.67 -5.85 5.76
CA ASP A 104 12.66 -4.97 5.13
C ASP A 104 11.98 -4.15 4.02
N ASN A 105 11.44 -2.99 4.39
CA ASN A 105 10.59 -2.19 3.53
C ASN A 105 11.35 -1.28 2.57
N ILE A 106 10.86 -1.18 1.32
CA ILE A 106 11.10 -0.06 0.41
C ILE A 106 9.76 0.63 0.15
N ASN A 107 9.64 1.90 0.51
CA ASN A 107 8.37 2.60 0.43
C ASN A 107 8.38 3.66 -0.67
N PHE A 108 7.31 3.70 -1.45
CA PHE A 108 7.09 4.67 -2.51
C PHE A 108 5.78 5.42 -2.30
N LEU A 109 5.83 6.73 -2.43
CA LEU A 109 4.65 7.59 -2.52
C LEU A 109 4.36 7.83 -4.00
N ILE A 110 3.26 7.25 -4.47
CA ILE A 110 2.83 7.38 -5.87
C ILE A 110 2.03 8.68 -6.03
N THR A 111 2.50 9.58 -6.90
CA THR A 111 1.80 10.82 -7.22
C THR A 111 0.88 10.64 -8.42
N ARG A 112 -0.30 11.26 -8.36
CA ARG A 112 -1.28 11.23 -9.45
C ARG A 112 -0.80 12.10 -10.61
N VAL A 113 -0.68 11.51 -11.80
CA VAL A 113 -0.29 12.20 -13.05
C VAL A 113 -1.39 12.14 -14.10
N LYS A 114 -2.48 11.40 -13.85
CA LYS A 114 -3.64 11.28 -14.74
C LYS A 114 -4.83 12.00 -14.14
N PRO A 115 -5.80 12.47 -14.96
CA PRO A 115 -7.07 12.98 -14.46
C PRO A 115 -7.73 11.96 -13.52
N TYR A 116 -8.40 12.48 -12.49
CA TYR A 116 -9.12 11.62 -11.56
C TYR A 116 -10.27 10.90 -12.26
N ASN A 117 -10.38 9.59 -12.04
CA ASN A 117 -11.49 8.78 -12.54
C ASN A 117 -12.31 8.27 -11.34
N PRO A 118 -13.57 8.67 -11.17
CA PRO A 118 -14.40 8.27 -10.04
C PRO A 118 -14.91 6.82 -10.13
N LYS A 119 -14.84 6.16 -11.29
CA LYS A 119 -15.36 4.80 -11.48
C LYS A 119 -14.64 3.81 -10.54
N GLY A 120 -15.42 3.05 -9.76
CA GLY A 120 -14.91 2.06 -8.80
C GLY A 120 -14.26 2.68 -7.55
N ARG A 121 -14.64 3.91 -7.19
CA ARG A 121 -14.17 4.62 -5.99
C ARG A 121 -15.33 5.22 -5.22
N HIS A 122 -15.18 5.34 -3.91
CA HIS A 122 -16.15 6.02 -3.05
C HIS A 122 -15.87 7.51 -2.87
N GLN A 123 -14.61 7.94 -3.14
CA GLN A 123 -14.17 9.30 -2.92
C GLN A 123 -14.38 10.15 -4.17
N THR A 124 -14.68 11.43 -3.96
CA THR A 124 -14.54 12.50 -4.94
C THR A 124 -13.06 12.87 -5.14
N GLU A 125 -12.75 13.68 -6.14
CA GLU A 125 -11.38 14.16 -6.35
C GLU A 125 -10.87 14.98 -5.15
N ALA A 126 -11.70 15.89 -4.62
CA ALA A 126 -11.37 16.71 -3.46
C ALA A 126 -11.11 15.85 -2.19
N GLU A 127 -11.92 14.84 -1.95
CA GLU A 127 -11.70 13.87 -0.86
C GLU A 127 -10.42 13.06 -1.06
N SER A 128 -10.11 12.68 -2.30
CA SER A 128 -8.86 12.01 -2.62
C SER A 128 -7.65 12.89 -2.35
N ASP A 129 -7.73 14.19 -2.66
CA ASP A 129 -6.64 15.14 -2.42
C ASP A 129 -6.44 15.40 -0.92
N ALA A 130 -7.53 15.49 -0.15
CA ALA A 130 -7.48 15.58 1.31
C ALA A 130 -6.77 14.35 1.93
N LEU A 131 -7.08 13.14 1.45
CA LEU A 131 -6.39 11.92 1.87
C LEU A 131 -4.89 11.97 1.56
N GLY A 132 -4.47 12.71 0.53
CA GLY A 132 -3.04 12.90 0.22
C GLY A 132 -2.28 13.59 1.35
N VAL A 133 -2.88 14.59 1.96
CA VAL A 133 -2.31 15.29 3.12
C VAL A 133 -2.21 14.32 4.31
N GLU A 134 -3.24 13.51 4.55
CA GLU A 134 -3.25 12.53 5.64
C GLU A 134 -2.18 11.45 5.45
N VAL A 135 -1.98 10.95 4.22
CA VAL A 135 -0.91 9.98 3.90
C VAL A 135 0.46 10.58 4.18
N ILE A 136 0.72 11.81 3.74
CA ILE A 136 2.01 12.49 4.00
C ILE A 136 2.22 12.70 5.50
N ASN A 137 1.19 13.10 6.23
CA ASN A 137 1.26 13.26 7.68
C ASN A 137 1.54 11.92 8.38
N LEU A 138 0.89 10.83 7.95
CA LEU A 138 1.16 9.49 8.47
C LEU A 138 2.64 9.12 8.28
N LEU A 139 3.16 9.27 7.06
CA LEU A 139 4.56 8.95 6.73
C LEU A 139 5.53 9.73 7.61
N LYS A 140 5.29 11.04 7.80
CA LYS A 140 6.11 11.91 8.65
C LYS A 140 6.00 11.56 10.14
N THR A 141 4.78 11.40 10.67
CA THR A 141 4.56 11.17 12.11
C THR A 141 5.00 9.78 12.57
N ARG A 142 5.08 8.81 11.65
CA ARG A 142 5.56 7.45 11.92
C ARG A 142 7.00 7.20 11.45
N ASP A 143 7.70 8.26 11.04
CA ASP A 143 9.10 8.21 10.58
C ASP A 143 9.33 7.14 9.48
N ILE A 144 8.38 7.03 8.56
CA ILE A 144 8.46 6.09 7.44
C ILE A 144 9.23 6.74 6.30
N ALA A 145 10.44 6.26 6.03
CA ALA A 145 11.22 6.69 4.87
C ALA A 145 10.53 6.27 3.56
N TYR A 146 10.48 7.14 2.57
CA TYR A 146 9.89 6.87 1.25
C TYR A 146 10.52 7.68 0.14
N GLU A 147 10.40 7.19 -1.08
CA GLU A 147 10.71 7.93 -2.32
C GLU A 147 9.41 8.29 -3.04
N THR A 148 9.38 9.47 -3.66
CA THR A 148 8.21 9.91 -4.45
C THR A 148 8.43 9.57 -5.92
N VAL A 149 7.46 8.90 -6.54
CA VAL A 149 7.49 8.55 -7.96
C VAL A 149 6.15 8.86 -8.64
N PRO A 150 6.15 9.23 -9.93
CA PRO A 150 4.91 9.47 -10.67
C PRO A 150 4.17 8.15 -10.95
N GLY A 151 2.83 8.20 -10.93
CA GLY A 151 1.94 7.06 -11.23
C GLY A 151 1.86 6.74 -12.73
N CYS A 152 3.00 6.55 -13.38
CA CYS A 152 3.15 6.20 -14.78
C CYS A 152 4.25 5.17 -14.98
N VAL A 153 4.46 4.72 -16.21
CA VAL A 153 5.44 3.67 -16.56
C VAL A 153 6.84 4.02 -16.06
N ASP A 154 7.28 5.26 -16.23
CA ASP A 154 8.63 5.68 -15.83
C ASP A 154 8.81 5.58 -14.30
N GLY A 155 7.81 6.01 -13.52
CA GLY A 155 7.85 5.86 -12.07
C GLY A 155 7.85 4.39 -11.63
N TYR A 156 7.12 3.53 -12.32
CA TYR A 156 7.11 2.09 -12.02
C TYR A 156 8.43 1.41 -12.40
N GLN A 157 9.10 1.87 -13.46
CA GLN A 157 10.43 1.40 -13.81
C GLN A 157 11.48 1.84 -12.78
N CYS A 158 11.36 3.05 -12.25
CA CYS A 158 12.20 3.51 -11.13
C CYS A 158 12.05 2.58 -9.90
N ILE A 159 10.82 2.17 -9.56
CA ILE A 159 10.57 1.21 -8.48
C ILE A 159 11.28 -0.12 -8.74
N ILE A 160 11.19 -0.64 -9.98
CA ILE A 160 11.83 -1.90 -10.35
C ILE A 160 13.36 -1.79 -10.19
N SER A 161 13.98 -0.72 -10.69
CA SER A 161 15.41 -0.50 -10.55
C SER A 161 15.85 -0.51 -9.07
N LYS A 162 15.12 0.18 -8.21
CA LYS A 162 15.39 0.21 -6.77
C LYS A 162 15.27 -1.17 -6.11
N ILE A 163 14.32 -1.98 -6.53
CA ILE A 163 14.17 -3.36 -6.04
C ILE A 163 15.38 -4.19 -6.48
N ILE A 164 15.77 -4.11 -7.75
CA ILE A 164 16.92 -4.85 -8.31
C ILE A 164 18.20 -4.47 -7.58
N ASP A 165 18.44 -3.16 -7.40
CA ASP A 165 19.61 -2.65 -6.66
C ASP A 165 19.65 -3.22 -5.25
N LYS A 166 18.50 -3.23 -4.55
CA LYS A 166 18.41 -3.77 -3.18
C LYS A 166 18.64 -5.27 -3.10
N LEU A 167 18.20 -6.02 -4.10
CA LEU A 167 18.42 -7.47 -4.18
C LEU A 167 19.86 -7.82 -4.61
N GLY A 168 20.66 -6.85 -5.05
CA GLY A 168 22.00 -7.09 -5.57
C GLY A 168 22.03 -7.91 -6.88
N ILE A 169 20.96 -7.83 -7.66
CA ILE A 169 20.84 -8.49 -8.97
C ILE A 169 21.44 -7.55 -10.02
N ILE A 170 22.52 -7.98 -10.67
CA ILE A 170 23.22 -7.23 -11.72
C ILE A 170 22.67 -7.66 -13.11
#